data_21e02727e97b3c2aeab603e1a50fc26e
#
_entry.id   21e02727e97b3c2aeab603e1a50fc26e
#
_cell.length_a   1.000
_cell.length_b   1.000
_cell.length_c   1.000
_cell.angle_alpha   90.00
_cell.angle_beta   90.00
_cell.angle_gamma   90.00
#
_symmetry.space_group_name_H-M   'P 1'
#
loop_
_entity.id
_entity.type
_entity.pdbx_description
1 polymer ?
#
loop_
_entity_poly.entity_id
_entity_poly.type
_entity_poly.pdbx_seq_one_letter_code
_entity_poly.pdbx_strand_id
1 'polypeptide(L)'
;MKRTTYIIFGMLLTGLVVVCAGIFYASTQVTGWDNIFLDIKGEKKTVQLPQCRVIQMVAVRNIIATGEGEEKGIRMPAFGELPLKITSGEAGQGSFTYASGMDEFMTMNSVGDTLRIVFDFPNDKLEKKYQDLYWLNLRSEEMIIALPDHVQFLQTSLEAQKMTVEGLARDSLSLMVQDYATINDCNFRALTVQNGAWLFNTGKADNLHLHLNGIRSWNVNANSFHVDTEYLYAHGDQRCTLEKGECRQVVWMPQSEGASLDIKLKEAATVVVK
;
A
#
# COMPACT_ATOMS: atom_id res chain seq x y z
N MET A 1 -27.82 27.39 53.10
CA MET A 1 -27.31 27.23 51.73
C MET A 1 -25.85 26.71 51.64
N LYS A 2 -24.92 27.11 52.50
CA LYS A 2 -23.49 26.72 52.42
C LYS A 2 -23.19 25.21 52.59
N ARG A 3 -23.91 24.49 53.46
CA ARG A 3 -23.64 23.03 53.69
C ARG A 3 -23.97 22.15 52.47
N THR A 4 -25.08 22.42 51.79
CA THR A 4 -25.48 21.63 50.62
C THR A 4 -24.50 21.81 49.46
N THR A 5 -23.93 23.01 49.28
CA THR A 5 -22.93 23.30 48.26
C THR A 5 -21.65 22.47 48.45
N TYR A 6 -21.17 22.35 49.69
CA TYR A 6 -20.01 21.55 50.02
C TYR A 6 -20.23 20.06 49.78
N ILE A 7 -21.44 19.55 50.04
CA ILE A 7 -21.79 18.14 49.80
C ILE A 7 -21.79 17.86 48.28
N ILE A 8 -22.41 18.77 47.48
CA ILE A 8 -22.45 18.61 46.04
C ILE A 8 -21.02 18.68 45.43
N PHE A 9 -20.21 19.64 45.93
CA PHE A 9 -18.82 19.78 45.48
C PHE A 9 -17.97 18.54 45.84
N GLY A 10 -18.17 17.99 47.08
CA GLY A 10 -17.53 16.76 47.50
C GLY A 10 -17.90 15.55 46.65
N MET A 11 -19.19 15.40 46.29
CA MET A 11 -19.65 14.31 45.39
C MET A 11 -19.09 14.44 43.99
N LEU A 12 -19.05 15.65 43.42
CA LEU A 12 -18.44 15.90 42.12
C LEU A 12 -16.94 15.59 42.10
N LEU A 13 -16.22 16.01 43.11
CA LEU A 13 -14.78 15.75 43.24
C LEU A 13 -14.50 14.25 43.38
N THR A 14 -15.28 13.56 44.21
CA THR A 14 -15.14 12.10 44.39
C THR A 14 -15.46 11.36 43.09
N GLY A 15 -16.54 11.78 42.39
CA GLY A 15 -16.88 11.21 41.08
C GLY A 15 -15.78 11.40 40.04
N LEU A 16 -15.18 12.61 40.01
CA LEU A 16 -14.05 12.89 39.12
C LEU A 16 -12.83 12.02 39.41
N VAL A 17 -12.49 11.86 40.69
CA VAL A 17 -11.38 11.00 41.12
C VAL A 17 -11.61 9.55 40.74
N VAL A 18 -12.83 9.02 40.91
CA VAL A 18 -13.18 7.64 40.49
C VAL A 18 -13.07 7.45 39.01
N VAL A 19 -13.56 8.43 38.21
CA VAL A 19 -13.43 8.37 36.75
C VAL A 19 -11.97 8.43 36.31
N CYS A 20 -11.17 9.34 36.87
CA CYS A 20 -9.74 9.43 36.58
C CYS A 20 -8.98 8.14 36.97
N ALA A 21 -9.27 7.58 38.13
CA ALA A 21 -8.69 6.32 38.57
C ALA A 21 -9.09 5.15 37.66
N GLY A 22 -10.35 5.11 37.20
CA GLY A 22 -10.86 4.12 36.23
C GLY A 22 -10.16 4.23 34.88
N ILE A 23 -9.99 5.44 34.35
CA ILE A 23 -9.24 5.69 33.11
C ILE A 23 -7.77 5.28 33.27
N PHE A 24 -7.14 5.66 34.37
CA PHE A 24 -5.77 5.29 34.66
C PHE A 24 -5.60 3.76 34.77
N TYR A 25 -6.49 3.09 35.49
CA TYR A 25 -6.50 1.62 35.59
C TYR A 25 -6.72 0.97 34.22
N ALA A 26 -7.69 1.45 33.44
CA ALA A 26 -7.92 0.95 32.08
C ALA A 26 -6.70 1.18 31.18
N SER A 27 -6.01 2.32 31.30
CA SER A 27 -4.81 2.61 30.52
C SER A 27 -3.62 1.69 30.89
N THR A 28 -3.55 1.19 32.13
CA THR A 28 -2.53 0.20 32.52
C THR A 28 -2.84 -1.22 32.07
N GLN A 29 -4.11 -1.51 31.75
CA GLN A 29 -4.55 -2.81 31.21
C GLN A 29 -4.50 -2.86 29.68
N VAL A 30 -4.50 -1.71 29.02
CA VAL A 30 -4.28 -1.66 27.57
C VAL A 30 -2.83 -2.05 27.33
N THR A 31 -2.63 -3.24 26.79
CA THR A 31 -1.34 -3.64 26.20
C THR A 31 -0.91 -2.51 25.27
N GLY A 32 0.26 -1.94 25.53
CA GLY A 32 0.75 -0.81 24.72
C GLY A 32 0.68 -1.15 23.23
N TRP A 33 0.44 -0.16 22.38
CA TRP A 33 0.34 -0.32 20.91
C TRP A 33 1.50 -1.13 20.33
N ASP A 34 2.66 -1.13 20.96
CA ASP A 34 3.85 -1.89 20.55
C ASP A 34 3.67 -3.42 20.66
N ASN A 35 2.73 -3.90 21.47
CA ASN A 35 2.45 -5.34 21.61
C ASN A 35 1.49 -5.89 20.52
N ILE A 36 0.94 -5.03 19.68
CA ILE A 36 0.03 -5.41 18.59
C ILE A 36 0.80 -5.71 17.31
N PHE A 37 2.08 -5.29 17.24
CA PHE A 37 2.90 -5.48 16.05
C PHE A 37 3.78 -6.73 16.18
N LEU A 38 3.82 -7.52 15.12
CA LEU A 38 4.87 -8.49 14.91
C LEU A 38 6.11 -7.76 14.39
N ASP A 39 7.07 -7.52 15.28
CA ASP A 39 8.34 -6.90 14.93
C ASP A 39 9.25 -7.91 14.22
N ILE A 40 9.49 -7.69 12.94
CA ILE A 40 10.39 -8.51 12.15
C ILE A 40 11.77 -7.83 12.16
N LYS A 41 12.66 -8.35 12.99
CA LYS A 41 14.01 -7.82 13.21
C LYS A 41 15.05 -8.67 12.49
N GLY A 42 16.26 -8.15 12.39
CA GLY A 42 17.41 -8.84 11.84
C GLY A 42 18.30 -7.89 11.04
N GLU A 43 19.45 -8.37 10.64
CA GLU A 43 20.34 -7.61 9.75
C GLU A 43 19.73 -7.50 8.36
N LYS A 44 20.10 -6.43 7.64
CA LYS A 44 19.70 -6.28 6.24
C LYS A 44 20.33 -7.39 5.39
N LYS A 45 19.49 -8.14 4.74
CA LYS A 45 19.87 -9.19 3.80
C LYS A 45 19.50 -8.77 2.39
N THR A 46 20.46 -8.86 1.48
CA THR A 46 20.25 -8.59 0.05
C THR A 46 20.39 -9.88 -0.74
N VAL A 47 19.39 -10.20 -1.53
CA VAL A 47 19.40 -11.33 -2.44
C VAL A 47 19.30 -10.86 -3.88
N GLN A 48 20.00 -11.51 -4.79
CA GLN A 48 19.89 -11.20 -6.21
C GLN A 48 18.58 -11.75 -6.77
N LEU A 49 17.89 -10.92 -7.55
CA LEU A 49 16.68 -11.36 -8.23
C LEU A 49 17.04 -12.20 -9.46
N PRO A 50 16.33 -13.32 -9.68
CA PRO A 50 16.47 -14.07 -10.92
C PRO A 50 16.01 -13.23 -12.12
N GLN A 51 16.42 -13.60 -13.30
CA GLN A 51 15.92 -12.97 -14.52
C GLN A 51 14.42 -13.24 -14.66
N CYS A 52 13.61 -12.16 -14.63
CA CYS A 52 12.15 -12.21 -14.72
C CYS A 52 11.60 -10.94 -15.36
N ARG A 53 10.46 -11.02 -16.01
CA ARG A 53 9.74 -9.84 -16.55
C ARG A 53 8.66 -9.35 -15.60
N VAL A 54 8.23 -10.20 -14.70
CA VAL A 54 7.13 -9.94 -13.77
C VAL A 54 7.59 -10.23 -12.35
N ILE A 55 7.30 -9.31 -11.42
CA ILE A 55 7.47 -9.53 -9.99
C ILE A 55 6.10 -9.44 -9.33
N GLN A 56 5.75 -10.46 -8.56
CA GLN A 56 4.52 -10.52 -7.78
C GLN A 56 4.83 -10.69 -6.31
N MET A 57 4.34 -9.77 -5.48
CA MET A 57 4.41 -9.85 -4.02
C MET A 57 3.00 -10.13 -3.48
N VAL A 58 2.85 -11.24 -2.80
CA VAL A 58 1.55 -11.71 -2.30
C VAL A 58 1.66 -12.18 -0.85
N ALA A 59 0.61 -11.99 -0.06
CA ALA A 59 0.50 -12.58 1.27
C ALA A 59 -0.53 -13.70 1.28
N VAL A 60 -0.20 -14.79 1.96
CA VAL A 60 -1.11 -15.90 2.20
C VAL A 60 -2.14 -15.48 3.25
N ARG A 61 -3.40 -15.75 2.97
CA ARG A 61 -4.50 -15.56 3.92
C ARG A 61 -4.72 -16.86 4.69
N ASN A 62 -4.18 -16.93 5.90
CA ASN A 62 -4.24 -18.13 6.72
C ASN A 62 -5.61 -18.27 7.41
N ILE A 63 -6.17 -19.48 7.39
CA ILE A 63 -7.36 -19.81 8.16
C ILE A 63 -6.96 -20.02 9.62
N ILE A 64 -7.60 -19.30 10.54
CA ILE A 64 -7.37 -19.39 11.97
C ILE A 64 -8.64 -19.89 12.68
N ALA A 65 -8.47 -20.69 13.75
CA ALA A 65 -9.55 -21.01 14.66
C ALA A 65 -9.65 -19.91 15.72
N THR A 66 -10.84 -19.37 15.94
CA THR A 66 -11.06 -18.32 16.92
C THR A 66 -11.92 -18.84 18.07
N GLY A 67 -11.34 -18.89 19.28
CA GLY A 67 -12.04 -19.25 20.51
C GLY A 67 -12.43 -20.73 20.66
N GLU A 68 -13.24 -21.04 21.68
CA GLU A 68 -13.73 -22.39 21.99
C GLU A 68 -14.83 -22.91 21.04
N GLY A 69 -15.17 -22.15 20.00
CA GLY A 69 -16.15 -22.51 18.96
C GLY A 69 -15.47 -22.75 17.61
N GLU A 70 -16.08 -23.58 16.76
CA GLU A 70 -15.58 -23.94 15.42
C GLU A 70 -15.60 -22.78 14.39
N GLU A 71 -15.70 -21.53 14.82
CA GLU A 71 -15.65 -20.38 13.92
C GLU A 71 -14.25 -20.23 13.34
N LYS A 72 -14.16 -20.41 12.03
CA LYS A 72 -12.92 -20.19 11.26
C LYS A 72 -12.88 -18.75 10.78
N GLY A 73 -11.81 -18.05 11.13
CA GLY A 73 -11.51 -16.72 10.60
C GLY A 73 -10.40 -16.75 9.56
N ILE A 74 -10.20 -15.64 8.87
CA ILE A 74 -9.11 -15.46 7.93
C ILE A 74 -8.16 -14.40 8.50
N ARG A 75 -6.89 -14.76 8.65
CA ARG A 75 -5.84 -13.80 9.03
C ARG A 75 -5.42 -12.98 7.83
N MET A 76 -5.35 -11.67 8.04
CA MET A 76 -4.88 -10.68 7.09
C MET A 76 -3.57 -10.06 7.59
N PRO A 77 -2.42 -10.40 7.01
CA PRO A 77 -1.18 -9.68 7.30
C PRO A 77 -1.24 -8.25 6.78
N ALA A 78 -0.99 -7.27 7.65
CA ALA A 78 -1.03 -5.84 7.32
C ALA A 78 0.40 -5.26 7.33
N PHE A 79 0.84 -4.72 6.21
CA PHE A 79 2.19 -4.24 5.95
C PHE A 79 2.34 -2.73 6.18
N GLY A 80 1.47 -2.11 6.98
CA GLY A 80 1.41 -0.67 7.16
C GLY A 80 2.69 -0.01 7.69
N GLU A 81 3.43 -0.72 8.54
CA GLU A 81 4.72 -0.31 9.09
C GLU A 81 5.90 -1.14 8.52
N LEU A 82 5.73 -1.64 7.32
CA LEU A 82 6.74 -2.33 6.53
C LEU A 82 6.72 -1.75 5.11
N PRO A 83 7.30 -0.56 4.88
CA PRO A 83 7.27 0.11 3.59
C PRO A 83 8.08 -0.64 2.54
N LEU A 84 7.69 -0.48 1.27
CA LEU A 84 8.38 -1.02 0.11
C LEU A 84 8.91 0.12 -0.75
N LYS A 85 10.21 0.13 -0.99
CA LYS A 85 10.86 1.06 -1.90
C LYS A 85 11.29 0.35 -3.19
N ILE A 86 10.96 0.94 -4.33
CA ILE A 86 11.38 0.47 -5.65
C ILE A 86 12.38 1.47 -6.20
N THR A 87 13.58 1.01 -6.54
CA THR A 87 14.66 1.83 -7.11
C THR A 87 15.20 1.21 -8.40
N SER A 88 16.08 1.89 -9.09
CA SER A 88 16.79 1.33 -10.24
C SER A 88 17.85 0.33 -9.79
N GLY A 89 17.92 -0.81 -10.47
CA GLY A 89 18.99 -1.79 -10.28
C GLY A 89 20.32 -1.29 -10.91
N GLU A 90 21.43 -1.66 -10.32
CA GLU A 90 22.75 -1.37 -10.88
C GLU A 90 23.07 -2.34 -12.04
N ALA A 91 23.56 -1.78 -13.15
CA ALA A 91 24.03 -2.53 -14.33
C ALA A 91 23.03 -3.62 -14.81
N GLY A 92 21.72 -3.36 -14.70
CA GLY A 92 20.69 -4.28 -15.14
C GLY A 92 20.47 -5.49 -14.23
N GLN A 93 21.15 -5.56 -13.09
CA GLN A 93 20.92 -6.58 -12.07
C GLN A 93 19.89 -6.12 -11.07
N GLY A 94 18.96 -7.01 -10.72
CA GLY A 94 17.97 -6.75 -9.69
C GLY A 94 18.37 -7.33 -8.35
N SER A 95 17.95 -6.68 -7.28
CA SER A 95 18.12 -7.21 -5.93
C SER A 95 16.90 -6.92 -5.06
N PHE A 96 16.73 -7.73 -4.03
CA PHE A 96 15.73 -7.51 -2.99
C PHE A 96 16.42 -7.48 -1.63
N THR A 97 16.25 -6.36 -0.92
CA THR A 97 16.82 -6.13 0.41
C THR A 97 15.70 -6.07 1.44
N TYR A 98 15.85 -6.79 2.54
CA TYR A 98 14.87 -6.91 3.61
C TYR A 98 15.54 -7.31 4.93
N ALA A 99 14.85 -7.21 6.07
CA ALA A 99 15.34 -7.68 7.36
C ALA A 99 15.37 -9.22 7.39
N SER A 100 16.49 -9.83 7.82
CA SER A 100 16.71 -11.30 7.78
C SER A 100 15.67 -12.11 8.55
N GLY A 101 15.02 -11.53 9.57
CA GLY A 101 13.89 -12.18 10.26
C GLY A 101 12.69 -12.47 9.34
N MET A 102 12.62 -11.86 8.15
CA MET A 102 11.58 -12.17 7.16
C MET A 102 11.79 -13.54 6.48
N ASP A 103 13.00 -14.10 6.50
CA ASP A 103 13.29 -15.42 5.89
C ASP A 103 12.37 -16.53 6.41
N GLU A 104 11.94 -16.44 7.65
CA GLU A 104 11.02 -17.40 8.26
C GLU A 104 9.62 -17.37 7.66
N PHE A 105 9.21 -16.20 7.16
CA PHE A 105 7.85 -15.92 6.68
C PHE A 105 7.77 -15.70 5.17
N MET A 106 8.88 -15.80 4.47
CA MET A 106 8.93 -15.45 3.05
C MET A 106 9.54 -16.55 2.22
N THR A 107 8.96 -16.78 1.04
CA THR A 107 9.52 -17.66 0.01
C THR A 107 9.57 -16.94 -1.33
N MET A 108 10.60 -17.21 -2.11
CA MET A 108 10.77 -16.69 -3.47
C MET A 108 10.81 -17.83 -4.47
N ASN A 109 9.89 -17.83 -5.42
CA ASN A 109 9.75 -18.87 -6.43
C ASN A 109 9.66 -18.26 -7.82
N SER A 110 10.40 -18.81 -8.78
CA SER A 110 10.31 -18.43 -10.19
C SER A 110 9.44 -19.41 -10.96
N VAL A 111 8.45 -18.90 -11.69
CA VAL A 111 7.61 -19.70 -12.58
C VAL A 111 7.58 -19.01 -13.95
N GLY A 112 8.24 -19.58 -14.94
CA GLY A 112 8.45 -18.92 -16.23
C GLY A 112 9.16 -17.57 -16.05
N ASP A 113 8.60 -16.51 -16.62
CA ASP A 113 9.12 -15.14 -16.55
C ASP A 113 8.68 -14.39 -15.27
N THR A 114 8.03 -15.06 -14.31
CA THR A 114 7.48 -14.44 -13.11
C THR A 114 8.25 -14.85 -11.86
N LEU A 115 8.77 -13.88 -11.13
CA LEU A 115 9.24 -14.05 -9.76
C LEU A 115 8.07 -13.81 -8.80
N ARG A 116 7.75 -14.81 -8.00
CA ARG A 116 6.72 -14.71 -6.97
C ARG A 116 7.36 -14.67 -5.59
N ILE A 117 7.16 -13.59 -4.86
CA ILE A 117 7.57 -13.40 -3.46
C ILE A 117 6.31 -13.58 -2.61
N VAL A 118 6.29 -14.64 -1.82
CA VAL A 118 5.13 -15.05 -1.03
C VAL A 118 5.44 -14.87 0.45
N PHE A 119 4.61 -14.12 1.14
CA PHE A 119 4.66 -13.94 2.58
C PHE A 119 3.61 -14.84 3.23
N ASP A 120 4.02 -15.67 4.17
CA ASP A 120 3.17 -16.64 4.86
C ASP A 120 3.46 -16.63 6.35
N PHE A 121 2.42 -16.36 7.16
CA PHE A 121 2.50 -16.25 8.61
C PHE A 121 1.63 -17.33 9.28
N PRO A 122 2.01 -18.61 9.18
CA PRO A 122 1.24 -19.70 9.76
C PRO A 122 1.34 -19.70 11.29
N ASN A 123 0.34 -20.29 11.97
CA ASN A 123 0.23 -20.26 13.42
C ASN A 123 1.42 -20.88 14.15
N ASP A 124 1.98 -21.94 13.61
CA ASP A 124 3.10 -22.67 14.19
C ASP A 124 4.41 -21.87 14.25
N LYS A 125 4.53 -20.84 13.42
CA LYS A 125 5.66 -19.90 13.41
C LYS A 125 5.43 -18.65 14.24
N LEU A 126 4.21 -18.43 14.71
CA LEU A 126 3.85 -17.22 15.46
C LEU A 126 3.83 -17.47 16.96
N GLU A 127 4.29 -16.49 17.74
CA GLU A 127 4.09 -16.48 19.18
C GLU A 127 2.58 -16.55 19.50
N LYS A 128 2.23 -17.20 20.62
CA LYS A 128 0.84 -17.44 21.04
C LYS A 128 -0.04 -16.16 21.02
N LYS A 129 0.53 -15.01 21.39
CA LYS A 129 -0.19 -13.72 21.41
C LYS A 129 -0.67 -13.23 20.02
N TYR A 130 -0.11 -13.76 18.93
CA TYR A 130 -0.47 -13.40 17.56
C TYR A 130 -1.35 -14.44 16.86
N GLN A 131 -1.49 -15.65 17.44
CA GLN A 131 -2.13 -16.78 16.77
C GLN A 131 -3.62 -16.59 16.52
N ASP A 132 -4.31 -15.83 17.39
CA ASP A 132 -5.75 -15.60 17.31
C ASP A 132 -6.13 -14.25 16.66
N LEU A 133 -5.14 -13.52 16.14
CA LEU A 133 -5.38 -12.22 15.53
C LEU A 133 -5.87 -12.34 14.07
N TYR A 134 -7.00 -11.70 13.77
CA TYR A 134 -7.49 -11.51 12.40
C TYR A 134 -6.61 -10.57 11.58
N TRP A 135 -6.13 -9.48 12.22
CA TRP A 135 -5.20 -8.53 11.63
C TRP A 135 -3.83 -8.70 12.29
N LEU A 136 -2.88 -9.19 11.51
CA LEU A 136 -1.49 -9.31 11.95
C LEU A 136 -0.71 -8.09 11.42
N ASN A 137 -0.55 -7.08 12.28
CA ASN A 137 0.20 -5.89 11.91
C ASN A 137 1.70 -6.19 11.95
N LEU A 138 2.37 -5.97 10.83
CA LEU A 138 3.80 -6.21 10.66
C LEU A 138 4.56 -4.90 10.80
N ARG A 139 5.69 -4.94 11.50
CA ARG A 139 6.64 -3.82 11.60
C ARG A 139 8.05 -4.32 11.28
N SER A 140 8.74 -3.62 10.40
CA SER A 140 10.14 -3.89 10.07
C SER A 140 10.79 -2.67 9.44
N GLU A 141 12.08 -2.77 9.17
CA GLU A 141 12.75 -1.85 8.27
C GLU A 141 12.20 -1.94 6.84
N GLU A 142 12.42 -0.89 6.06
CA GLU A 142 12.00 -0.79 4.67
C GLU A 142 12.53 -1.94 3.83
N MET A 143 11.64 -2.57 3.05
CA MET A 143 12.03 -3.49 1.98
C MET A 143 12.40 -2.69 0.74
N ILE A 144 13.47 -3.08 0.05
CA ILE A 144 13.94 -2.39 -1.15
C ILE A 144 14.07 -3.37 -2.31
N ILE A 145 13.39 -3.10 -3.40
CA ILE A 145 13.60 -3.79 -4.68
C ILE A 145 14.38 -2.85 -5.61
N ALA A 146 15.62 -3.21 -5.90
CA ALA A 146 16.36 -2.63 -7.01
C ALA A 146 15.91 -3.32 -8.30
N LEU A 147 15.11 -2.61 -9.10
CA LEU A 147 14.38 -3.18 -10.23
C LEU A 147 15.25 -3.22 -11.49
N PRO A 148 15.53 -4.40 -12.07
CA PRO A 148 16.31 -4.49 -13.29
C PRO A 148 15.51 -4.00 -14.51
N ASP A 149 16.20 -3.54 -15.57
CA ASP A 149 15.56 -2.88 -16.71
C ASP A 149 14.59 -3.74 -17.51
N HIS A 150 14.77 -5.04 -17.51
CA HIS A 150 13.91 -5.98 -18.23
C HIS A 150 12.59 -6.31 -17.53
N VAL A 151 12.40 -5.89 -16.26
CA VAL A 151 11.12 -6.06 -15.57
C VAL A 151 10.11 -5.07 -16.12
N GLN A 152 8.99 -5.60 -16.59
CA GLN A 152 7.91 -4.85 -17.23
C GLN A 152 6.69 -4.67 -16.34
N PHE A 153 6.51 -5.55 -15.35
CA PHE A 153 5.36 -5.52 -14.45
C PHE A 153 5.76 -5.85 -13.01
N LEU A 154 5.35 -5.00 -12.07
CA LEU A 154 5.45 -5.26 -10.65
C LEU A 154 4.08 -5.14 -10.00
N GLN A 155 3.68 -6.20 -9.32
CA GLN A 155 2.42 -6.28 -8.59
C GLN A 155 2.66 -6.52 -7.12
N THR A 156 1.98 -5.76 -6.26
CA THR A 156 1.88 -6.06 -4.82
C THR A 156 0.41 -6.12 -4.41
N SER A 157 0.03 -7.21 -3.77
CA SER A 157 -1.29 -7.39 -3.15
C SER A 157 -1.20 -7.46 -1.62
N LEU A 158 -0.19 -6.78 -1.06
CA LEU A 158 0.05 -6.70 0.38
C LEU A 158 -0.86 -5.64 0.99
N GLU A 159 -1.66 -6.02 1.99
CA GLU A 159 -2.62 -5.13 2.65
C GLU A 159 -1.90 -4.01 3.43
N ALA A 160 -2.44 -2.80 3.37
CA ALA A 160 -1.95 -1.59 4.04
C ALA A 160 -0.52 -1.16 3.65
N GLN A 161 0.08 -1.77 2.62
CA GLN A 161 1.45 -1.47 2.22
C GLN A 161 1.58 -0.09 1.58
N LYS A 162 2.59 0.66 2.02
CA LYS A 162 3.03 1.90 1.37
C LYS A 162 4.18 1.60 0.44
N MET A 163 4.00 1.86 -0.86
CA MET A 163 5.04 1.70 -1.86
C MET A 163 5.57 3.06 -2.30
N THR A 164 6.88 3.19 -2.38
CA THR A 164 7.55 4.35 -2.97
C THR A 164 8.39 3.90 -4.17
N VAL A 165 8.15 4.49 -5.32
CA VAL A 165 8.96 4.29 -6.53
C VAL A 165 9.82 5.52 -6.72
N GLU A 166 11.15 5.34 -6.77
CA GLU A 166 12.08 6.46 -6.76
C GLU A 166 13.23 6.29 -7.76
N GLY A 167 13.48 7.35 -8.51
CA GLY A 167 14.67 7.44 -9.38
C GLY A 167 14.65 6.51 -10.59
N LEU A 168 13.49 6.04 -11.04
CA LEU A 168 13.38 5.18 -12.21
C LEU A 168 13.34 5.99 -13.50
N ALA A 169 14.16 5.61 -14.48
CA ALA A 169 14.07 6.08 -15.85
C ALA A 169 13.84 4.90 -16.80
N ARG A 170 12.65 4.82 -17.40
CA ARG A 170 12.22 3.66 -18.18
C ARG A 170 11.35 3.99 -19.38
N ASP A 171 11.48 3.21 -20.44
CA ASP A 171 10.58 3.30 -21.58
C ASP A 171 9.14 2.89 -21.19
N SER A 172 9.01 1.79 -20.47
CA SER A 172 7.69 1.34 -19.99
C SER A 172 7.79 0.57 -18.69
N LEU A 173 6.78 0.76 -17.84
CA LEU A 173 6.60 0.00 -16.61
C LEU A 173 5.12 -0.07 -16.29
N SER A 174 4.67 -1.24 -15.83
CA SER A 174 3.33 -1.43 -15.29
C SER A 174 3.42 -1.73 -13.80
N LEU A 175 2.64 -1.03 -13.01
CA LEU A 175 2.59 -1.16 -11.55
C LEU A 175 1.17 -1.45 -11.10
N MET A 176 1.02 -2.38 -10.18
CA MET A 176 -0.25 -2.69 -9.53
C MET A 176 -0.05 -2.76 -8.03
N VAL A 177 -0.82 -1.97 -7.28
CA VAL A 177 -0.72 -1.93 -5.81
C VAL A 177 -2.08 -2.16 -5.18
N GLN A 178 -2.10 -2.75 -3.98
CA GLN A 178 -3.35 -2.92 -3.23
C GLN A 178 -3.78 -1.62 -2.57
N ASP A 179 -2.85 -0.86 -1.99
CA ASP A 179 -3.20 0.29 -1.16
C ASP A 179 -2.68 1.63 -1.69
N TYR A 180 -1.43 1.97 -1.42
CA TYR A 180 -0.93 3.31 -1.70
C TYR A 180 0.45 3.28 -2.33
N ALA A 181 0.65 4.10 -3.36
CA ALA A 181 1.94 4.28 -4.00
C ALA A 181 2.27 5.75 -4.27
N THR A 182 3.54 6.10 -4.09
CA THR A 182 4.10 7.41 -4.45
C THR A 182 5.18 7.23 -5.50
N ILE A 183 5.17 8.09 -6.52
CA ILE A 183 6.16 8.14 -7.60
C ILE A 183 7.01 9.40 -7.40
N ASN A 184 8.31 9.22 -7.20
CA ASN A 184 9.27 10.31 -6.97
C ASN A 184 10.44 10.22 -7.95
N ASP A 185 10.83 11.36 -8.51
CA ASP A 185 12.03 11.53 -9.36
C ASP A 185 12.13 10.50 -10.50
N CYS A 186 10.96 10.10 -11.02
CA CYS A 186 10.87 9.10 -12.07
C CYS A 186 10.66 9.72 -13.46
N ASN A 187 11.12 8.99 -14.48
CA ASN A 187 11.02 9.43 -15.87
C ASN A 187 10.57 8.25 -16.74
N PHE A 188 9.32 8.29 -17.20
CA PHE A 188 8.73 7.23 -18.01
C PHE A 188 8.29 7.75 -19.38
N ARG A 189 8.52 6.97 -20.44
CA ARG A 189 7.80 7.19 -21.70
C ARG A 189 6.37 6.67 -21.60
N ALA A 190 6.16 5.51 -20.96
CA ALA A 190 4.83 4.98 -20.66
C ALA A 190 4.80 4.36 -19.25
N LEU A 191 3.89 4.84 -18.42
CA LEU A 191 3.63 4.28 -17.09
C LEU A 191 2.19 3.80 -17.02
N THR A 192 1.98 2.52 -16.72
CA THR A 192 0.65 1.95 -16.48
C THR A 192 0.47 1.69 -14.99
N VAL A 193 -0.61 2.18 -14.41
CA VAL A 193 -0.92 1.94 -12.99
C VAL A 193 -2.32 1.36 -12.83
N GLN A 194 -2.43 0.45 -11.86
CA GLN A 194 -3.66 -0.30 -11.58
C GLN A 194 -3.88 -0.39 -10.08
N ASN A 195 -5.13 -0.40 -9.68
CA ASN A 195 -5.60 -0.50 -8.30
C ASN A 195 -5.03 0.58 -7.35
N GLY A 196 -5.44 0.56 -6.10
CA GLY A 196 -4.91 1.40 -5.03
C GLY A 196 -5.11 2.90 -5.19
N ALA A 197 -4.31 3.66 -4.47
CA ALA A 197 -4.26 5.11 -4.53
C ALA A 197 -2.85 5.59 -4.92
N TRP A 198 -2.77 6.55 -5.83
CA TRP A 198 -1.52 6.96 -6.46
C TRP A 198 -1.22 8.45 -6.24
N LEU A 199 0.01 8.75 -5.85
CA LEU A 199 0.55 10.11 -5.81
C LEU A 199 1.74 10.21 -6.76
N PHE A 200 1.60 10.99 -7.83
CA PHE A 200 2.68 11.34 -8.76
C PHE A 200 3.29 12.66 -8.29
N ASN A 201 4.39 12.59 -7.55
CA ASN A 201 4.93 13.72 -6.81
C ASN A 201 6.01 14.49 -7.60
N THR A 202 7.07 13.81 -8.07
CA THR A 202 8.14 14.44 -8.84
C THR A 202 8.56 13.57 -10.02
N GLY A 203 8.84 14.20 -11.19
CA GLY A 203 9.29 13.50 -12.38
C GLY A 203 8.41 13.73 -13.61
N LYS A 204 8.31 12.73 -14.48
CA LYS A 204 7.44 12.79 -15.66
C LYS A 204 6.97 11.42 -16.15
N ALA A 205 5.83 11.43 -16.86
CA ALA A 205 5.37 10.35 -17.72
C ALA A 205 4.81 10.94 -19.02
N ASP A 206 5.41 10.60 -20.17
CA ASP A 206 4.87 11.09 -21.44
C ASP A 206 3.44 10.51 -21.66
N ASN A 207 3.25 9.23 -21.33
CA ASN A 207 1.95 8.54 -21.38
C ASN A 207 1.66 7.89 -20.02
N LEU A 208 0.62 8.35 -19.34
CA LEU A 208 0.13 7.79 -18.09
C LEU A 208 -1.15 6.99 -18.35
N HIS A 209 -1.11 5.69 -18.13
CA HIS A 209 -2.24 4.78 -18.35
C HIS A 209 -2.87 4.41 -17.00
N LEU A 210 -4.13 4.77 -16.80
CA LEU A 210 -4.88 4.62 -15.55
C LEU A 210 -6.04 3.64 -15.74
N HIS A 211 -6.00 2.47 -15.09
CA HIS A 211 -7.09 1.49 -15.06
C HIS A 211 -8.05 1.81 -13.91
N LEU A 212 -9.06 2.62 -14.18
CA LEU A 212 -9.90 3.28 -13.18
C LEU A 212 -10.71 2.34 -12.28
N ASN A 213 -11.10 1.18 -12.78
CA ASN A 213 -11.95 0.25 -11.99
C ASN A 213 -11.33 -0.23 -10.67
N GLY A 214 -10.01 -0.24 -10.57
CA GLY A 214 -9.30 -0.61 -9.34
C GLY A 214 -8.66 0.56 -8.63
N ILE A 215 -8.57 1.73 -9.27
CA ILE A 215 -7.95 2.93 -8.71
C ILE A 215 -8.96 3.64 -7.81
N ARG A 216 -8.61 3.79 -6.53
CA ARG A 216 -9.42 4.54 -5.55
C ARG A 216 -9.29 6.05 -5.70
N SER A 217 -8.08 6.50 -6.01
CA SER A 217 -7.75 7.91 -6.27
C SER A 217 -6.39 8.03 -6.94
N TRP A 218 -6.18 9.10 -7.67
CA TRP A 218 -4.84 9.52 -8.10
C TRP A 218 -4.71 11.03 -7.98
N ASN A 219 -3.50 11.47 -7.75
CA ASN A 219 -3.16 12.89 -7.69
C ASN A 219 -1.83 13.11 -8.39
N VAL A 220 -1.79 14.06 -9.30
CA VAL A 220 -0.59 14.51 -9.99
C VAL A 220 -0.19 15.87 -9.44
N ASN A 221 1.02 15.98 -8.88
CA ASN A 221 1.56 17.27 -8.45
C ASN A 221 1.99 18.07 -9.68
N ALA A 222 1.08 18.87 -10.21
CA ALA A 222 1.27 19.61 -11.45
C ALA A 222 2.48 20.56 -11.47
N ASN A 223 3.02 20.91 -10.30
CA ASN A 223 4.21 21.77 -10.20
C ASN A 223 5.53 20.99 -10.39
N SER A 224 5.53 19.69 -10.21
CA SER A 224 6.76 18.88 -10.13
C SER A 224 6.67 17.53 -10.84
N PHE A 225 5.48 17.08 -11.25
CA PHE A 225 5.29 15.90 -12.09
C PHE A 225 4.58 16.28 -13.39
N HIS A 226 5.21 15.96 -14.52
CA HIS A 226 4.69 16.31 -15.84
C HIS A 226 4.07 15.10 -16.53
N VAL A 227 2.84 15.26 -17.05
CA VAL A 227 2.14 14.27 -17.87
C VAL A 227 1.75 14.90 -19.20
N ASP A 228 2.14 14.29 -20.33
CA ASP A 228 1.67 14.75 -21.64
C ASP A 228 0.27 14.22 -21.95
N THR A 229 0.06 12.92 -21.80
CA THR A 229 -1.23 12.28 -22.09
C THR A 229 -1.65 11.31 -21.01
N GLU A 230 -2.86 11.48 -20.47
CA GLU A 230 -3.52 10.51 -19.61
C GLU A 230 -4.47 9.63 -20.44
N TYR A 231 -4.27 8.33 -20.37
CA TYR A 231 -5.15 7.31 -20.93
C TYR A 231 -5.99 6.70 -19.81
N LEU A 232 -7.30 6.91 -19.87
CA LEU A 232 -8.23 6.46 -18.85
C LEU A 232 -9.00 5.23 -19.36
N TYR A 233 -8.81 4.08 -18.73
CA TYR A 233 -9.45 2.82 -19.08
C TYR A 233 -10.47 2.44 -18.02
N ALA A 234 -11.70 2.09 -18.41
CA ALA A 234 -12.67 1.58 -17.45
C ALA A 234 -13.79 0.74 -18.07
N HIS A 235 -14.39 -0.10 -17.24
CA HIS A 235 -15.66 -0.79 -17.47
C HIS A 235 -16.75 -0.12 -16.62
N GLY A 236 -17.98 0.01 -17.17
CA GLY A 236 -19.10 0.63 -16.45
C GLY A 236 -18.91 2.14 -16.23
N ASP A 237 -19.74 2.72 -15.36
CA ASP A 237 -19.73 4.15 -15.08
C ASP A 237 -18.53 4.54 -14.21
N GLN A 238 -17.81 5.57 -14.65
CA GLN A 238 -16.67 6.13 -13.92
C GLN A 238 -16.83 7.63 -13.76
N ARG A 239 -16.47 8.13 -12.57
CA ARG A 239 -16.46 9.57 -12.29
C ARG A 239 -15.10 9.99 -11.79
N CYS A 240 -14.49 10.94 -12.46
CA CYS A 240 -13.25 11.53 -12.01
C CYS A 240 -13.28 13.05 -12.15
N THR A 241 -12.45 13.72 -11.34
CA THR A 241 -12.26 15.17 -11.45
C THR A 241 -10.79 15.37 -11.80
N LEU A 242 -10.54 15.97 -12.96
CA LEU A 242 -9.22 16.40 -13.38
C LEU A 242 -8.98 17.85 -12.99
N GLU A 243 -7.76 18.14 -12.59
CA GLU A 243 -7.30 19.50 -12.31
C GLU A 243 -6.39 19.98 -13.45
N LYS A 244 -6.36 21.30 -13.66
CA LYS A 244 -5.48 21.86 -14.68
C LYS A 244 -4.01 21.60 -14.40
N GLY A 245 -3.25 21.40 -15.47
CA GLY A 245 -1.80 21.24 -15.45
C GLY A 245 -1.34 19.82 -15.13
N GLU A 246 -2.25 18.90 -14.82
CA GLU A 246 -1.92 17.50 -14.63
C GLU A 246 -1.49 16.85 -15.94
N CYS A 247 -2.21 17.12 -17.03
CA CYS A 247 -1.89 16.61 -18.36
C CYS A 247 -2.29 17.60 -19.47
N ARG A 248 -1.71 17.45 -20.67
CA ARG A 248 -2.09 18.21 -21.86
C ARG A 248 -3.30 17.61 -22.56
N GLN A 249 -3.41 16.29 -22.52
CA GLN A 249 -4.46 15.54 -23.21
C GLN A 249 -4.99 14.42 -22.35
N VAL A 250 -6.31 14.23 -22.35
CA VAL A 250 -6.99 13.07 -21.80
C VAL A 250 -7.56 12.23 -22.94
N VAL A 251 -7.27 10.93 -22.92
CA VAL A 251 -7.79 9.95 -23.88
C VAL A 251 -8.67 8.95 -23.12
N TRP A 252 -9.97 8.98 -23.39
CA TRP A 252 -10.91 7.99 -22.86
C TRP A 252 -10.94 6.73 -23.71
N MET A 253 -10.69 5.60 -23.07
CA MET A 253 -10.61 4.27 -23.67
C MET A 253 -11.62 3.32 -23.01
N PRO A 254 -12.92 3.38 -23.39
CA PRO A 254 -13.93 2.51 -22.80
C PRO A 254 -13.62 1.04 -23.08
N GLN A 255 -13.78 0.19 -22.07
CA GLN A 255 -13.50 -1.24 -22.13
C GLN A 255 -14.80 -2.09 -22.19
N SER A 256 -15.97 -1.45 -22.17
CA SER A 256 -17.28 -2.08 -22.30
C SER A 256 -18.28 -1.12 -22.90
N GLU A 257 -19.39 -1.63 -23.47
CA GLU A 257 -20.45 -0.81 -24.09
C GLU A 257 -21.13 0.16 -23.11
N GLY A 258 -21.20 -0.18 -21.83
CA GLY A 258 -21.80 0.67 -20.79
C GLY A 258 -20.80 1.61 -20.11
N ALA A 259 -19.55 1.66 -20.59
CA ALA A 259 -18.55 2.51 -19.95
C ALA A 259 -18.82 3.98 -20.24
N SER A 260 -18.93 4.78 -19.20
CA SER A 260 -19.07 6.23 -19.28
C SER A 260 -18.07 6.93 -18.35
N LEU A 261 -17.71 8.15 -18.68
CA LEU A 261 -16.78 8.98 -17.93
C LEU A 261 -17.39 10.35 -17.70
N ASP A 262 -17.53 10.73 -16.44
CA ASP A 262 -17.93 12.08 -16.03
C ASP A 262 -16.66 12.83 -15.59
N ILE A 263 -16.16 13.71 -16.46
CA ILE A 263 -14.96 14.50 -16.20
C ILE A 263 -15.37 15.94 -15.91
N LYS A 264 -14.93 16.44 -14.75
CA LYS A 264 -15.04 17.84 -14.42
C LYS A 264 -13.66 18.49 -14.57
N LEU A 265 -13.42 19.14 -15.69
CA LEU A 265 -12.19 19.90 -15.90
C LEU A 265 -12.27 21.22 -15.15
N LYS A 266 -11.30 21.53 -14.32
CA LYS A 266 -11.16 22.85 -13.67
C LYS A 266 -10.68 23.91 -14.66
N GLU A 267 -9.88 23.49 -15.65
CA GLU A 267 -9.38 24.32 -16.73
C GLU A 267 -9.37 23.57 -18.07
N ALA A 268 -9.18 24.30 -19.16
CA ALA A 268 -9.26 23.71 -20.49
C ALA A 268 -8.17 22.67 -20.77
N ALA A 269 -8.57 21.47 -21.17
CA ALA A 269 -7.71 20.40 -21.68
C ALA A 269 -8.32 19.78 -22.94
N THR A 270 -7.53 19.09 -23.75
CA THR A 270 -8.02 18.33 -24.88
C THR A 270 -8.53 16.97 -24.42
N VAL A 271 -9.80 16.67 -24.69
CA VAL A 271 -10.40 15.36 -24.42
C VAL A 271 -10.64 14.62 -25.73
N VAL A 272 -10.11 13.41 -25.84
CA VAL A 272 -10.28 12.53 -27.02
C VAL A 272 -10.95 11.24 -26.57
N VAL A 273 -11.98 10.81 -27.31
CA VAL A 273 -12.65 9.51 -27.11
C VAL A 273 -12.21 8.59 -28.26
N LYS A 274 -11.76 7.39 -27.93
CA LYS A 274 -11.34 6.37 -28.91
C LYS A 274 -12.13 5.09 -28.77
#